data_8717870fe75b0048f058f242a78926d0
#
_entry.id   8717870fe75b0048f058f242a78926d0
#
_cell.length_a   1.000
_cell.length_b   1.000
_cell.length_c   1.000
_cell.angle_alpha   90.00
_cell.angle_beta   90.00
_cell.angle_gamma   90.00
#
_symmetry.space_group_name_H-M   'P 1'
#
loop_
_entity.id
_entity.type
_entity.pdbx_description
1 polymer ?
#
loop_
_entity_poly.entity_id
_entity_poly.type
_entity_poly.pdbx_seq_one_letter_code
_entity_poly.pdbx_strand_id
1 'polypeptide(L)'
;MVQAYVMDEIFDKMAANDAWIAPYYAGDALTILEDNEDLDFVVPKSGTNLFVDAMCIPKGSRQKEAAEMYINFMCEPDIAYSNIDYICYSTPHSGAYEMLDEETRSNPVSYPGNDYLDENTTIFVNLSDEANLQMQTLWTEMKSAENETPNRWIVPVFLLLCLGLMIFVLIRRHIRNKKDIY
;
A
#
# COMPACT_ATOMS: atom_id res chain seq x y z
N MET A 1 6.68 10.63 -15.35
CA MET A 1 5.32 10.01 -15.46
C MET A 1 5.17 9.11 -14.26
N VAL A 2 4.08 9.19 -13.51
CA VAL A 2 3.78 8.26 -12.42
C VAL A 2 3.33 6.94 -13.04
N GLN A 3 3.85 5.81 -12.54
CA GLN A 3 3.52 4.49 -13.08
C GLN A 3 2.15 4.04 -12.59
N ALA A 4 1.88 4.18 -11.29
CA ALA A 4 0.62 3.80 -10.67
C ALA A 4 0.43 4.56 -9.34
N TYR A 5 -0.82 4.68 -8.92
CA TYR A 5 -1.21 5.21 -7.61
C TYR A 5 -1.73 4.05 -6.75
N VAL A 6 -0.81 3.34 -6.13
CA VAL A 6 -1.06 2.14 -5.34
C VAL A 6 -0.49 2.32 -3.93
N MET A 7 -0.83 1.43 -3.01
CA MET A 7 -0.29 1.42 -1.66
C MET A 7 0.38 0.07 -1.36
N ASP A 8 -0.36 -0.97 -1.11
CA ASP A 8 0.18 -2.28 -0.74
C ASP A 8 0.98 -2.94 -1.87
N GLU A 9 0.58 -2.71 -3.12
CA GLU A 9 1.28 -3.22 -4.31
C GLU A 9 2.67 -2.60 -4.54
N ILE A 10 3.01 -1.53 -3.79
CA ILE A 10 4.37 -0.95 -3.82
C ILE A 10 5.39 -2.01 -3.38
N PHE A 11 5.06 -2.78 -2.34
CA PHE A 11 5.92 -3.84 -1.84
C PHE A 11 6.35 -4.80 -2.97
N ASP A 12 5.38 -5.43 -3.61
CA ASP A 12 5.64 -6.39 -4.70
C ASP A 12 6.37 -5.75 -5.89
N LYS A 13 6.00 -4.50 -6.25
CA LYS A 13 6.60 -3.79 -7.38
C LYS A 13 8.07 -3.45 -7.14
N MET A 14 8.42 -3.02 -5.94
CA MET A 14 9.80 -2.71 -5.57
C MET A 14 10.62 -3.99 -5.42
N ALA A 15 10.11 -5.00 -4.72
CA ALA A 15 10.77 -6.29 -4.56
C ALA A 15 11.09 -6.97 -5.91
N ALA A 16 10.18 -6.84 -6.90
CA ALA A 16 10.36 -7.39 -8.23
C ALA A 16 11.16 -6.50 -9.21
N ASN A 17 11.66 -5.34 -8.80
CA ASN A 17 12.29 -4.34 -9.67
C ASN A 17 11.35 -3.79 -10.78
N ASP A 18 10.03 -3.86 -10.58
CA ASP A 18 9.04 -3.32 -11.52
C ASP A 18 8.86 -1.80 -11.40
N ALA A 19 9.35 -1.19 -10.32
CA ALA A 19 9.36 0.25 -10.09
C ALA A 19 10.77 0.72 -9.67
N TRP A 20 11.13 1.93 -10.08
CA TRP A 20 12.46 2.51 -9.84
C TRP A 20 12.52 3.39 -8.59
N ILE A 21 11.40 3.97 -8.23
CA ILE A 21 11.27 4.87 -7.08
C ILE A 21 9.83 4.88 -6.59
N ALA A 22 9.64 4.81 -5.29
CA ALA A 22 8.34 4.93 -4.65
C ALA A 22 8.48 5.60 -3.27
N PRO A 23 7.54 6.45 -2.82
CA PRO A 23 7.40 6.77 -1.41
C PRO A 23 6.79 5.57 -0.69
N TYR A 24 7.41 5.15 0.42
CA TYR A 24 6.91 4.01 1.17
C TYR A 24 7.20 4.15 2.67
N TYR A 25 6.64 3.27 3.47
CA TYR A 25 6.84 3.24 4.92
C TYR A 25 8.19 2.62 5.26
N ALA A 26 8.84 3.15 6.29
CA ALA A 26 10.19 2.73 6.65
C ALA A 26 10.29 1.24 7.04
N GLY A 27 9.33 0.72 7.82
CA GLY A 27 9.34 -0.69 8.22
C GLY A 27 9.18 -1.64 7.04
N ASP A 28 8.18 -1.39 6.17
CA ASP A 28 7.98 -2.19 4.96
C ASP A 28 9.18 -2.10 4.01
N ALA A 29 9.79 -0.91 3.90
CA ALA A 29 10.98 -0.73 3.09
C ALA A 29 12.14 -1.56 3.60
N LEU A 30 12.40 -1.59 4.90
CA LEU A 30 13.45 -2.44 5.50
C LEU A 30 13.23 -3.93 5.20
N THR A 31 11.98 -4.40 5.28
CA THR A 31 11.64 -5.78 4.90
C THR A 31 11.92 -6.07 3.42
N ILE A 32 11.63 -5.12 2.51
CA ILE A 32 11.93 -5.29 1.08
C ILE A 32 13.44 -5.34 0.81
N LEU A 33 14.23 -4.53 1.56
CA LEU A 33 15.69 -4.51 1.42
C LEU A 33 16.35 -5.84 1.81
N GLU A 34 15.74 -6.62 2.69
CA GLU A 34 16.21 -7.98 3.01
C GLU A 34 16.03 -8.93 1.82
N ASP A 35 15.00 -8.73 0.99
CA ASP A 35 14.69 -9.57 -0.15
C ASP A 35 15.35 -9.09 -1.45
N ASN A 36 15.77 -7.83 -1.54
CA ASN A 36 16.30 -7.22 -2.76
C ASN A 36 17.44 -6.23 -2.49
N GLU A 37 18.68 -6.68 -2.68
CA GLU A 37 19.91 -5.91 -2.47
C GLU A 37 20.10 -4.75 -3.48
N ASP A 38 19.33 -4.70 -4.56
CA ASP A 38 19.42 -3.63 -5.58
C ASP A 38 18.70 -2.33 -5.13
N LEU A 39 17.99 -2.38 -4.00
CA LEU A 39 17.21 -1.26 -3.47
C LEU A 39 17.94 -0.56 -2.33
N ASP A 40 17.54 0.69 -2.11
CA ASP A 40 17.96 1.47 -0.95
C ASP A 40 16.78 2.34 -0.46
N PHE A 41 16.78 2.69 0.82
CA PHE A 41 15.77 3.55 1.41
C PHE A 41 16.39 4.81 2.01
N VAL A 42 15.87 5.95 1.62
CA VAL A 42 16.39 7.24 2.04
C VAL A 42 15.31 8.05 2.75
N VAL A 43 15.58 8.47 3.97
CA VAL A 43 14.78 9.46 4.68
C VAL A 43 15.15 10.85 4.14
N PRO A 44 14.20 11.62 3.54
CA PRO A 44 14.52 12.88 2.88
C PRO A 44 15.02 13.93 3.86
N LYS A 45 16.11 14.63 3.53
CA LYS A 45 16.63 15.76 4.33
C LYS A 45 15.67 16.95 4.39
N SER A 46 14.75 17.05 3.42
CA SER A 46 13.71 18.09 3.38
C SER A 46 12.56 17.87 4.34
N GLY A 47 12.54 16.72 4.99
CA GLY A 47 11.51 16.33 5.96
C GLY A 47 10.60 15.21 5.47
N THR A 48 9.93 14.61 6.41
CA THR A 48 8.95 13.54 6.20
C THR A 48 7.81 13.64 7.22
N ASN A 49 6.79 12.80 7.07
CA ASN A 49 5.78 12.66 8.11
C ASN A 49 6.19 11.61 9.15
N LEU A 50 5.90 11.91 10.40
CA LEU A 50 5.92 10.96 11.49
C LEU A 50 4.49 10.51 11.77
N PHE A 51 4.25 9.22 11.85
CA PHE A 51 2.95 8.66 12.20
C PHE A 51 3.08 7.65 13.34
N VAL A 52 1.98 7.41 14.03
CA VAL A 52 1.89 6.46 15.12
C VAL A 52 0.64 5.62 14.91
N ASP A 53 0.85 4.31 14.77
CA ASP A 53 -0.25 3.36 14.75
C ASP A 53 -0.75 3.08 16.15
N ALA A 54 -2.06 3.04 16.33
CA ALA A 54 -2.67 2.91 17.65
C ALA A 54 -3.80 1.87 17.64
N MET A 55 -3.81 1.03 18.68
CA MET A 55 -4.96 0.16 18.96
C MET A 55 -6.05 0.94 19.68
N CYS A 56 -7.28 0.89 19.16
CA CYS A 56 -8.42 1.59 19.71
C CYS A 56 -9.58 0.66 20.03
N ILE A 57 -10.27 0.92 21.12
CA ILE A 57 -11.50 0.20 21.48
C ILE A 57 -12.71 1.09 21.13
N PRO A 58 -13.57 0.68 20.18
CA PRO A 58 -14.76 1.44 19.83
C PRO A 58 -15.68 1.65 21.04
N LYS A 59 -16.30 2.83 21.15
CA LYS A 59 -17.19 3.20 22.29
C LYS A 59 -18.33 2.21 22.54
N GLY A 60 -18.82 1.54 21.52
CA GLY A 60 -19.89 0.55 21.60
C GLY A 60 -19.43 -0.91 21.75
N SER A 61 -18.14 -1.17 21.99
CA SER A 61 -17.63 -2.54 22.14
C SER A 61 -18.29 -3.26 23.30
N ARG A 62 -18.78 -4.47 23.03
CA ARG A 62 -19.34 -5.38 24.06
C ARG A 62 -18.28 -6.23 24.75
N GLN A 63 -17.05 -6.22 24.25
CA GLN A 63 -15.92 -7.03 24.74
C GLN A 63 -14.76 -6.11 25.18
N LYS A 64 -15.09 -5.02 25.88
CA LYS A 64 -14.08 -4.03 26.28
C LYS A 64 -12.98 -4.63 27.14
N GLU A 65 -13.34 -5.45 28.12
CA GLU A 65 -12.39 -6.11 29.03
C GLU A 65 -11.40 -7.02 28.27
N ALA A 66 -11.91 -7.84 27.36
CA ALA A 66 -11.06 -8.70 26.52
C ALA A 66 -10.13 -7.87 25.62
N ALA A 67 -10.62 -6.76 25.06
CA ALA A 67 -9.81 -5.86 24.26
C ALA A 67 -8.71 -5.18 25.10
N GLU A 68 -9.01 -4.74 26.31
CA GLU A 68 -8.03 -4.18 27.24
C GLU A 68 -6.96 -5.21 27.63
N MET A 69 -7.36 -6.47 27.87
CA MET A 69 -6.42 -7.57 28.14
C MET A 69 -5.49 -7.81 26.95
N TYR A 70 -6.02 -7.79 25.73
CA TYR A 70 -5.21 -7.94 24.52
C TYR A 70 -4.22 -6.79 24.34
N ILE A 71 -4.65 -5.54 24.54
CA ILE A 71 -3.76 -4.38 24.47
C ILE A 71 -2.66 -4.48 25.52
N ASN A 72 -3.00 -4.86 26.77
CA ASN A 72 -2.00 -5.08 27.82
C ASN A 72 -1.00 -6.18 27.43
N PHE A 73 -1.47 -7.29 26.87
CA PHE A 73 -0.59 -8.35 26.38
C PHE A 73 0.39 -7.84 25.32
N MET A 74 -0.09 -7.03 24.35
CA MET A 74 0.78 -6.43 23.32
C MET A 74 1.78 -5.41 23.89
N CYS A 75 1.54 -4.89 25.10
CA CYS A 75 2.46 -4.01 25.81
C CYS A 75 3.44 -4.76 26.72
N GLU A 76 3.44 -6.08 26.79
CA GLU A 76 4.48 -6.83 27.49
C GLU A 76 5.80 -6.70 26.71
N PRO A 77 6.94 -6.44 27.38
CA PRO A 77 8.21 -6.16 26.68
C PRO A 77 8.62 -7.22 25.66
N ASP A 78 8.53 -8.50 26.02
CA ASP A 78 8.89 -9.63 25.14
C ASP A 78 7.95 -9.73 23.92
N ILE A 79 6.67 -9.44 24.13
CA ILE A 79 5.67 -9.46 23.05
C ILE A 79 5.85 -8.26 22.12
N ALA A 80 6.05 -7.07 22.70
CA ALA A 80 6.33 -5.86 21.94
C ALA A 80 7.63 -6.03 21.13
N TYR A 81 8.68 -6.62 21.71
CA TYR A 81 9.91 -6.93 21.00
C TYR A 81 9.67 -7.89 19.83
N SER A 82 9.00 -9.03 20.08
CA SER A 82 8.72 -10.02 19.03
C SER A 82 7.88 -9.42 17.87
N ASN A 83 6.97 -8.51 18.20
CA ASN A 83 6.16 -7.83 17.19
C ASN A 83 6.98 -6.92 16.29
N ILE A 84 7.85 -6.06 16.87
CA ILE A 84 8.68 -5.13 16.09
C ILE A 84 9.80 -5.83 15.33
N ASP A 85 10.35 -6.90 15.86
CA ASP A 85 11.34 -7.75 15.18
C ASP A 85 10.74 -8.34 13.88
N TYR A 86 9.46 -8.73 13.92
CA TYR A 86 8.77 -9.27 12.78
C TYR A 86 8.37 -8.22 11.73
N ILE A 87 7.90 -7.02 12.17
CA ILE A 87 7.38 -6.01 11.26
C ILE A 87 8.41 -4.93 10.86
N CYS A 88 9.62 -4.96 11.44
CA CYS A 88 10.72 -4.02 11.17
C CYS A 88 10.41 -2.54 11.45
N TYR A 89 9.31 -2.21 12.16
CA TYR A 89 8.97 -0.84 12.52
C TYR A 89 9.63 -0.41 13.83
N SER A 90 9.80 0.89 14.00
CA SER A 90 10.31 1.47 15.25
C SER A 90 9.29 1.29 16.38
N THR A 91 9.77 1.01 17.57
CA THR A 91 8.89 0.84 18.73
C THR A 91 8.87 2.09 19.62
N PRO A 92 7.68 2.51 20.12
CA PRO A 92 7.58 3.47 21.21
C PRO A 92 7.75 2.83 22.59
N HIS A 93 7.90 1.50 22.68
CA HIS A 93 7.97 0.76 23.94
C HIS A 93 9.41 0.70 24.44
N SER A 94 9.75 1.41 25.53
CA SER A 94 11.13 1.51 26.04
C SER A 94 11.76 0.16 26.37
N GLY A 95 11.00 -0.74 27.03
CA GLY A 95 11.51 -2.08 27.37
C GLY A 95 11.83 -2.93 26.14
N ALA A 96 11.01 -2.87 25.10
CA ALA A 96 11.29 -3.56 23.84
C ALA A 96 12.48 -2.94 23.10
N TYR A 97 12.62 -1.62 23.13
CA TYR A 97 13.77 -0.91 22.56
C TYR A 97 15.09 -1.33 23.19
N GLU A 98 15.14 -1.52 24.52
CA GLU A 98 16.33 -1.99 25.23
C GLU A 98 16.74 -3.42 24.86
N MET A 99 15.81 -4.22 24.33
CA MET A 99 16.06 -5.60 23.88
C MET A 99 16.62 -5.68 22.46
N LEU A 100 16.50 -4.60 21.68
CA LEU A 100 17.05 -4.55 20.33
C LEU A 100 18.59 -4.60 20.36
N ASP A 101 19.17 -5.19 19.31
CA ASP A 101 20.61 -5.13 19.09
C ASP A 101 21.09 -3.72 18.73
N GLU A 102 22.40 -3.52 18.77
CA GLU A 102 23.00 -2.21 18.50
C GLU A 102 22.87 -1.79 17.04
N GLU A 103 22.87 -2.73 16.12
CA GLU A 103 22.70 -2.46 14.68
C GLU A 103 21.32 -1.89 14.41
N THR A 104 20.28 -2.52 14.92
CA THR A 104 18.90 -2.05 14.79
C THR A 104 18.70 -0.69 15.46
N ARG A 105 19.22 -0.50 16.69
CA ARG A 105 19.09 0.78 17.41
C ARG A 105 19.83 1.94 16.75
N SER A 106 20.92 1.66 16.05
CA SER A 106 21.71 2.67 15.35
C SER A 106 21.27 2.90 13.91
N ASN A 107 20.31 2.14 13.41
CA ASN A 107 19.80 2.30 12.05
C ASN A 107 19.04 3.64 11.91
N PRO A 108 19.54 4.60 11.10
CA PRO A 108 18.93 5.92 10.97
C PRO A 108 17.57 5.91 10.24
N VAL A 109 17.19 4.81 9.60
CA VAL A 109 15.88 4.62 9.00
C VAL A 109 14.84 4.32 10.07
N SER A 110 15.15 3.39 10.98
CA SER A 110 14.25 3.01 12.07
C SER A 110 14.28 4.04 13.20
N TYR A 111 15.48 4.49 13.59
CA TYR A 111 15.68 5.39 14.72
C TYR A 111 16.51 6.62 14.31
N PRO A 112 15.93 7.52 13.51
CA PRO A 112 16.56 8.80 13.18
C PRO A 112 16.77 9.60 14.49
N GLY A 113 17.87 10.33 14.57
CA GLY A 113 18.19 11.10 15.76
C GLY A 113 17.11 12.12 16.12
N ASN A 114 17.03 12.48 17.42
CA ASN A 114 16.02 13.42 17.92
C ASN A 114 16.05 14.78 17.19
N ASP A 115 17.23 15.27 16.85
CA ASP A 115 17.39 16.52 16.10
C ASP A 115 16.68 16.45 14.74
N TYR A 116 16.76 15.29 14.05
CA TYR A 116 16.02 15.10 12.80
C TYR A 116 14.51 15.04 13.04
N LEU A 117 14.07 14.32 14.07
CA LEU A 117 12.64 14.21 14.40
C LEU A 117 12.03 15.58 14.72
N ASP A 118 12.73 16.41 15.49
CA ASP A 118 12.24 17.71 15.91
C ASP A 118 12.21 18.74 14.77
N GLU A 119 13.21 18.73 13.92
CA GLU A 119 13.39 19.76 12.88
C GLU A 119 12.77 19.39 11.54
N ASN A 120 12.68 18.09 11.22
CA ASN A 120 12.38 17.61 9.86
C ASN A 120 11.16 16.69 9.79
N THR A 121 10.40 16.51 10.89
CA THR A 121 9.20 15.70 10.84
C THR A 121 7.95 16.49 11.18
N THR A 122 6.83 16.03 10.64
CA THR A 122 5.50 16.58 10.92
C THR A 122 4.54 15.46 11.21
N ILE A 123 3.80 15.57 12.31
CA ILE A 123 2.71 14.62 12.64
C ILE A 123 1.46 15.02 11.86
N PHE A 124 0.70 14.05 11.38
CA PHE A 124 -0.59 14.30 10.77
C PHE A 124 -1.54 15.02 11.73
N VAL A 125 -2.15 16.09 11.26
CA VAL A 125 -3.14 16.88 11.99
C VAL A 125 -4.50 16.80 11.30
N ASN A 126 -5.57 17.04 12.04
CA ASN A 126 -6.89 17.15 11.46
C ASN A 126 -6.95 18.39 10.55
N LEU A 127 -7.33 18.18 9.32
CA LEU A 127 -7.55 19.23 8.33
C LEU A 127 -8.96 19.81 8.50
N SER A 128 -9.17 21.02 8.00
CA SER A 128 -10.52 21.58 7.87
C SER A 128 -11.36 20.75 6.91
N ASP A 129 -12.70 20.82 7.05
CA ASP A 129 -13.62 20.12 6.17
C ASP A 129 -13.43 20.51 4.70
N GLU A 130 -13.12 21.79 4.44
CA GLU A 130 -12.82 22.30 3.09
C GLU A 130 -11.55 21.68 2.51
N ALA A 131 -10.47 21.63 3.30
CA ALA A 131 -9.21 21.02 2.85
C ALA A 131 -9.36 19.51 2.62
N ASN A 132 -10.09 18.82 3.49
CA ASN A 132 -10.42 17.40 3.31
C ASN A 132 -11.22 17.15 2.04
N LEU A 133 -12.24 17.96 1.76
CA LEU A 133 -13.03 17.84 0.55
C LEU A 133 -12.21 18.10 -0.70
N GLN A 134 -11.35 19.12 -0.68
CA GLN A 134 -10.44 19.41 -1.79
C GLN A 134 -9.48 18.26 -2.04
N MET A 135 -8.86 17.71 -0.99
CA MET A 135 -7.96 16.56 -1.09
C MET A 135 -8.66 15.33 -1.68
N GLN A 136 -9.87 15.01 -1.22
CA GLN A 136 -10.66 13.88 -1.75
C GLN A 136 -11.04 14.10 -3.22
N THR A 137 -11.39 15.33 -3.59
CA THR A 137 -11.71 15.68 -4.98
C THR A 137 -10.50 15.48 -5.88
N LEU A 138 -9.35 16.05 -5.54
CA LEU A 138 -8.10 15.90 -6.29
C LEU A 138 -7.67 14.43 -6.39
N TRP A 139 -7.80 13.67 -5.31
CA TRP A 139 -7.50 12.25 -5.31
C TRP A 139 -8.40 11.46 -6.28
N THR A 140 -9.69 11.78 -6.28
CA THR A 140 -10.66 11.12 -7.17
C THR A 140 -10.40 11.47 -8.64
N GLU A 141 -10.12 12.73 -8.94
CA GLU A 141 -9.74 13.18 -10.29
C GLU A 141 -8.49 12.47 -10.79
N MET A 142 -7.45 12.41 -9.95
CA MET A 142 -6.18 11.75 -10.27
C MET A 142 -6.37 10.26 -10.56
N LYS A 143 -7.11 9.52 -9.72
CA LYS A 143 -7.41 8.10 -9.95
C LYS A 143 -8.32 7.87 -11.16
N SER A 144 -9.20 8.80 -11.46
CA SER A 144 -10.06 8.72 -12.65
C SER A 144 -9.25 8.91 -13.94
N ALA A 145 -8.27 9.80 -13.94
CA ALA A 145 -7.36 10.02 -15.05
C ALA A 145 -6.46 8.80 -15.35
N GLU A 146 -6.08 8.03 -14.33
CA GLU A 146 -5.32 6.78 -14.50
C GLU A 146 -6.13 5.73 -15.26
N ASN A 147 -7.45 5.68 -15.04
CA ASN A 147 -8.36 4.74 -15.70
C ASN A 147 -8.69 5.09 -17.15
N GLU A 148 -8.23 6.23 -17.66
CA GLU A 148 -8.30 6.54 -19.10
C GLU A 148 -7.25 5.72 -19.88
N THR A 149 -7.44 4.41 -19.90
CA THR A 149 -6.56 3.50 -20.65
C THR A 149 -6.67 3.79 -22.15
N PRO A 150 -5.55 3.78 -22.90
CA PRO A 150 -5.53 3.92 -24.35
C PRO A 150 -6.31 2.80 -25.09
N ASN A 151 -6.82 1.85 -24.35
CA ASN A 151 -7.44 0.61 -24.85
C ASN A 151 -8.99 0.66 -24.96
N ARG A 152 -9.62 1.84 -24.99
CA ARG A 152 -11.07 2.00 -25.24
C ARG A 152 -11.56 1.26 -26.50
N TRP A 153 -10.67 0.96 -27.44
CA TRP A 153 -10.97 0.25 -28.68
C TRP A 153 -10.98 -1.27 -28.56
N ILE A 154 -10.40 -1.86 -27.52
CA ILE A 154 -10.35 -3.33 -27.39
C ILE A 154 -11.75 -3.90 -27.23
N VAL A 155 -12.58 -3.32 -26.37
CA VAL A 155 -13.94 -3.82 -26.12
C VAL A 155 -14.80 -3.76 -27.39
N PRO A 156 -14.92 -2.61 -28.12
CA PRO A 156 -15.69 -2.58 -29.34
C PRO A 156 -15.14 -3.47 -30.46
N VAL A 157 -13.81 -3.58 -30.58
CA VAL A 157 -13.19 -4.49 -31.56
C VAL A 157 -13.50 -5.96 -31.24
N PHE A 158 -13.42 -6.34 -29.97
CA PHE A 158 -13.76 -7.69 -29.53
C PHE A 158 -15.23 -8.02 -29.79
N LEU A 159 -16.15 -7.07 -29.50
CA LEU A 159 -17.57 -7.24 -29.78
C LEU A 159 -17.84 -7.40 -31.29
N LEU A 160 -17.19 -6.61 -32.14
CA LEU A 160 -17.31 -6.73 -33.60
C LEU A 160 -16.81 -8.08 -34.11
N LEU A 161 -15.72 -8.59 -33.57
CA LEU A 161 -15.21 -9.92 -33.91
C LEU A 161 -16.17 -11.04 -33.50
N CYS A 162 -16.76 -10.95 -32.32
CA CYS A 162 -17.77 -11.91 -31.84
C CYS A 162 -19.03 -11.86 -32.73
N LEU A 163 -19.49 -10.67 -33.10
CA LEU A 163 -20.65 -10.50 -33.99
C LEU A 163 -20.36 -11.07 -35.39
N GLY A 164 -19.19 -10.81 -35.94
CA GLY A 164 -18.73 -11.38 -37.22
C GLY A 164 -18.69 -12.91 -37.23
N LEU A 165 -18.15 -13.50 -36.15
CA LEU A 165 -18.14 -14.95 -35.95
C LEU A 165 -19.57 -15.54 -35.90
N MET A 166 -20.46 -14.88 -35.16
CA MET A 166 -21.84 -15.33 -35.05
C MET A 166 -22.56 -15.28 -36.38
N ILE A 167 -22.41 -14.20 -37.16
CA ILE A 167 -22.97 -14.07 -38.52
C ILE A 167 -22.39 -15.15 -39.43
N PHE A 168 -21.08 -15.38 -39.39
CA PHE A 168 -20.45 -16.42 -40.19
C PHE A 168 -21.01 -17.82 -39.89
N VAL A 169 -21.18 -18.15 -38.62
CA VAL A 169 -21.78 -19.44 -38.20
C VAL A 169 -23.24 -19.56 -38.71
N LEU A 170 -24.01 -18.51 -38.61
CA LEU A 170 -25.41 -18.49 -39.10
C LEU A 170 -25.48 -18.67 -40.63
N ILE A 171 -24.64 -17.98 -41.40
CA ILE A 171 -24.55 -18.12 -42.86
C ILE A 171 -24.12 -19.56 -43.22
N ARG A 172 -23.10 -20.10 -42.56
CA ARG A 172 -22.61 -21.46 -42.80
C ARG A 172 -23.69 -22.51 -42.50
N ARG A 173 -24.44 -22.30 -41.43
CA ARG A 173 -25.59 -23.16 -41.04
C ARG A 173 -26.71 -23.09 -42.07
N HIS A 174 -27.03 -21.89 -42.56
CA HIS A 174 -28.05 -21.67 -43.60
C HIS A 174 -27.67 -22.36 -44.95
N ILE A 175 -26.43 -22.22 -45.36
CA ILE A 175 -25.90 -22.86 -46.61
C ILE A 175 -25.93 -24.38 -46.46
N ARG A 176 -25.58 -24.93 -45.31
CA ARG A 176 -25.61 -26.38 -45.05
C ARG A 176 -27.03 -26.96 -45.11
N ASN A 177 -27.97 -26.28 -44.44
CA ASN A 177 -29.37 -26.69 -44.43
C ASN A 177 -30.01 -26.64 -45.83
N LYS A 178 -29.53 -25.79 -46.74
CA LYS A 178 -29.99 -25.78 -48.11
C LYS A 178 -29.44 -26.94 -48.98
N LYS A 179 -28.25 -27.48 -48.63
CA LYS A 179 -27.67 -28.62 -49.34
C LYS A 179 -28.30 -29.96 -48.93
N ASP A 180 -28.93 -30.02 -47.76
CA ASP A 180 -29.60 -31.25 -47.28
C ASP A 180 -31.05 -31.38 -47.76
N ILE A 181 -31.56 -30.41 -48.60
CA ILE A 181 -32.91 -30.42 -49.15
C ILE A 181 -32.96 -30.80 -50.64
N TYR A 182 -31.78 -30.98 -51.24
CA TYR A 182 -31.63 -31.47 -52.61
C TYR A 182 -30.82 -32.78 -52.61
#